data_8a3e6daad61261b7d4e726d9f0b524c3
#
_entry.id   8a3e6daad61261b7d4e726d9f0b524c3
#
_cell.length_a   1.000
_cell.length_b   1.000
_cell.length_c   1.000
_cell.angle_alpha   90.00
_cell.angle_beta   90.00
_cell.angle_gamma   90.00
#
_symmetry.space_group_name_H-M   'P 1'
#
loop_
_entity.id
_entity.type
_entity.pdbx_description
1 polymer ?
#
loop_
_entity_poly.entity_id
_entity_poly.type
_entity_poly.pdbx_seq_one_letter_code
_entity_poly.pdbx_strand_id
1 'polypeptide(L)'
;MRGLLGRSKLGADEGLLLKPGGSVHTFFMRFPIDVVFVDRDGQVTRVVRDLAPWRVAGSRRARAVLELPAGSCARVEIAPGTRLSFID
;
A
#
# COMPACT_ATOMS: atom_id res chain seq x y z
N MET A 1 2.03 3.81 -15.56
CA MET A 1 1.60 3.34 -14.24
C MET A 1 2.46 2.16 -13.79
N ARG A 2 2.77 2.13 -12.53
CA ARG A 2 3.56 1.01 -11.99
C ARG A 2 2.65 -0.13 -11.58
N GLY A 3 3.09 -1.35 -11.84
CA GLY A 3 2.40 -2.54 -11.40
C GLY A 3 3.20 -3.32 -10.38
N LEU A 4 2.57 -4.29 -9.78
CA LEU A 4 3.21 -5.19 -8.82
C LEU A 4 3.54 -6.51 -9.50
N LEU A 5 4.73 -7.01 -9.20
CA LEU A 5 5.19 -8.32 -9.66
C LEU A 5 5.36 -9.26 -8.49
N GLY A 6 5.62 -10.50 -8.80
CA GLY A 6 5.91 -11.50 -7.81
C GLY A 6 4.64 -12.06 -7.20
N ARG A 7 4.63 -12.15 -5.88
CA ARG A 7 3.52 -12.80 -5.21
C ARG A 7 2.24 -12.00 -5.24
N SER A 8 2.35 -10.69 -5.36
CA SER A 8 1.18 -9.85 -5.38
C SER A 8 0.49 -9.97 -6.71
N LYS A 9 -0.70 -10.46 -6.71
CA LYS A 9 -1.48 -10.70 -7.93
C LYS A 9 -2.43 -9.55 -8.21
N LEU A 10 -2.05 -8.36 -7.79
CA LEU A 10 -2.88 -7.17 -8.01
C LEU A 10 -2.79 -6.76 -9.46
N GLY A 11 -3.92 -6.69 -10.12
CA GLY A 11 -3.98 -6.21 -11.48
C GLY A 11 -4.16 -4.71 -11.54
N ALA A 12 -4.05 -4.15 -12.72
CA ALA A 12 -4.21 -2.72 -12.92
C ALA A 12 -5.61 -2.23 -12.52
N ASP A 13 -6.58 -3.12 -12.60
CA ASP A 13 -7.96 -2.80 -12.26
C ASP A 13 -8.24 -2.82 -10.76
N GLU A 14 -7.23 -3.13 -9.95
CA GLU A 14 -7.40 -3.18 -8.50
C GLU A 14 -7.31 -1.81 -7.83
N GLY A 15 -7.14 -0.75 -8.59
CA GLY A 15 -7.09 0.58 -8.03
C GLY A 15 -5.82 0.88 -7.26
N LEU A 16 -4.73 0.30 -7.69
CA LEU A 16 -3.42 0.51 -7.05
C LEU A 16 -2.94 1.95 -7.27
N LEU A 17 -2.53 2.60 -6.20
CA LEU A 17 -1.93 3.92 -6.26
C LEU A 17 -0.64 3.91 -5.46
N LEU A 18 0.47 4.24 -6.11
CA LEU A 18 1.79 4.30 -5.49
C LEU A 18 2.20 5.76 -5.35
N LYS A 19 2.52 6.17 -4.14
CA LYS A 19 2.97 7.53 -3.84
C LYS A 19 4.32 7.50 -3.15
N PRO A 20 5.21 8.45 -3.44
CA PRO A 20 6.46 8.56 -2.68
C PRO A 20 6.20 9.07 -1.27
N GLY A 21 7.11 8.76 -0.36
CA GLY A 21 7.07 9.29 0.99
C GLY A 21 6.73 8.24 2.03
N GLY A 22 6.63 8.67 3.26
CA GLY A 22 6.43 7.80 4.40
C GLY A 22 5.12 8.02 5.14
N SER A 23 4.21 8.78 4.59
CA SER A 23 2.92 9.02 5.25
C SER A 23 1.82 9.19 4.24
N VAL A 24 0.60 9.01 4.71
CA VAL A 24 -0.61 9.13 3.90
C VAL A 24 -1.73 9.65 4.76
N HIS A 25 -2.64 10.39 4.14
CA HIS A 25 -3.90 10.76 4.79
C HIS A 25 -5.05 10.33 3.90
N THR A 26 -6.19 10.08 4.54
CA THR A 26 -7.40 9.65 3.85
C THR A 26 -8.47 10.75 3.88
N PHE A 27 -8.02 12.00 3.95
CA PHE A 27 -8.93 13.14 3.94
C PHE A 27 -9.71 13.17 2.64
N PHE A 28 -10.99 13.42 2.73
CA PHE A 28 -11.91 13.49 1.59
C PHE A 28 -12.20 12.15 0.92
N MET A 29 -11.67 11.06 1.41
CA MET A 29 -12.07 9.75 0.94
C MET A 29 -13.44 9.38 1.48
N ARG A 30 -14.16 8.56 0.74
CA ARG A 30 -15.50 8.13 1.11
C ARG A 30 -15.59 6.69 1.59
N PHE A 31 -14.48 5.97 1.53
CA PHE A 31 -14.43 4.56 1.89
C PHE A 31 -13.06 4.24 2.48
N PRO A 32 -12.98 3.17 3.27
CA PRO A 32 -11.68 2.76 3.82
C PRO A 32 -10.78 2.19 2.73
N ILE A 33 -9.48 2.21 3.00
CA ILE A 33 -8.48 1.65 2.10
C ILE A 33 -7.48 0.84 2.90
N ASP A 34 -6.76 -0.05 2.21
CA ASP A 34 -5.58 -0.68 2.76
C ASP A 34 -4.36 0.14 2.36
N VAL A 35 -3.44 0.31 3.27
CA VAL A 35 -2.23 1.09 3.05
C VAL A 35 -1.02 0.24 3.36
N VAL A 36 -0.09 0.19 2.41
CA VAL A 36 1.14 -0.60 2.55
C VAL A 36 2.32 0.35 2.44
N PHE A 37 3.15 0.36 3.46
CA PHE A 37 4.37 1.16 3.48
C PHE A 37 5.56 0.30 3.10
N VAL A 38 6.36 0.77 2.17
CA VAL A 38 7.54 0.03 1.70
C VAL A 38 8.78 0.89 1.79
N ASP A 39 9.91 0.25 2.06
CA ASP A 39 11.19 0.94 2.09
C ASP A 39 11.80 1.02 0.69
N ARG A 40 13.03 1.52 0.63
CA ARG A 40 13.75 1.73 -0.64
C ARG A 40 14.00 0.43 -1.39
N ASP A 41 14.01 -0.70 -0.69
CA ASP A 41 14.29 -2.01 -1.27
C ASP A 41 13.03 -2.78 -1.64
N GLY A 42 11.87 -2.17 -1.45
CA GLY A 42 10.60 -2.82 -1.75
C GLY A 42 10.09 -3.71 -0.64
N GLN A 43 10.70 -3.65 0.54
CA GLN A 43 10.27 -4.45 1.66
C GLN A 43 9.17 -3.71 2.42
N VAL A 44 8.11 -4.42 2.75
CA VAL A 44 6.97 -3.84 3.48
C VAL A 44 7.38 -3.58 4.93
N THR A 45 7.24 -2.34 5.37
CA THR A 45 7.58 -1.93 6.73
C THR A 45 6.36 -1.86 7.63
N ARG A 46 5.20 -1.58 7.07
CA ARG A 46 3.96 -1.49 7.84
C ARG A 46 2.77 -1.71 6.92
N VAL A 47 1.73 -2.32 7.47
CA VAL A 47 0.45 -2.48 6.77
C VAL A 47 -0.64 -1.94 7.70
N VAL A 48 -1.49 -1.07 7.15
CA VAL A 48 -2.67 -0.58 7.87
C VAL A 48 -3.88 -0.99 7.04
N ARG A 49 -4.67 -1.91 7.58
CA ARG A 49 -5.85 -2.42 6.89
C ARG A 49 -7.07 -1.62 7.29
N ASP A 50 -7.97 -1.44 6.33
CA ASP A 50 -9.25 -0.75 6.58
C ASP A 50 -9.05 0.61 7.22
N LEU A 51 -8.10 1.39 6.71
CA LEU A 51 -7.89 2.74 7.22
C LEU A 51 -9.10 3.59 6.83
N ALA A 52 -9.82 4.04 7.85
CA ALA A 52 -11.04 4.81 7.65
C ALA A 52 -10.74 6.17 7.01
N PRO A 53 -11.74 6.80 6.39
CA PRO A 53 -11.60 8.18 5.93
C PRO A 53 -11.20 9.12 7.07
N TRP A 54 -10.54 10.21 6.71
CA TRP A 54 -10.14 11.27 7.64
C TRP A 54 -9.14 10.81 8.69
N ARG A 55 -8.23 9.95 8.29
CA ARG A 55 -7.16 9.43 9.15
C ARG A 55 -5.80 9.72 8.54
N VAL A 56 -4.78 9.57 9.36
CA VAL A 56 -3.38 9.70 8.96
C VAL A 56 -2.64 8.45 9.43
N ALA A 57 -1.72 7.97 8.61
CA ALA A 57 -0.85 6.87 8.98
C ALA A 57 0.53 7.10 8.40
N GLY A 58 1.55 6.54 9.02
CA GLY A 58 2.92 6.69 8.56
C GLY A 58 3.82 5.56 8.99
N SER A 59 5.01 5.54 8.40
CA SER A 59 6.06 4.59 8.75
C SER A 59 7.41 5.29 8.52
N ARG A 60 8.24 5.29 9.54
CA ARG A 60 9.52 6.02 9.49
C ARG A 60 10.47 5.52 8.41
N ARG A 61 10.44 4.21 8.16
CA ARG A 61 11.34 3.59 7.18
C ARG A 61 10.80 3.61 5.77
N ALA A 62 9.56 3.99 5.60
CA ALA A 62 8.93 3.94 4.29
C ALA A 62 9.49 5.01 3.37
N ARG A 63 9.64 4.64 2.11
CA ARG A 63 9.99 5.54 1.02
C ARG A 63 8.85 5.65 0.02
N ALA A 64 7.89 4.74 0.11
CA ALA A 64 6.72 4.77 -0.75
C ALA A 64 5.53 4.19 -0.01
N VAL A 65 4.35 4.58 -0.46
CA VAL A 65 3.08 4.14 0.12
C VAL A 65 2.21 3.62 -1.01
N LEU A 66 1.66 2.42 -0.82
CA LEU A 66 0.69 1.85 -1.73
C LEU A 66 -0.69 1.99 -1.13
N GLU A 67 -1.62 2.54 -1.89
CA GLU A 67 -3.03 2.62 -1.50
C GLU A 67 -3.82 1.62 -2.31
N LEU A 68 -4.55 0.75 -1.64
CA LEU A 68 -5.25 -0.36 -2.24
C LEU A 68 -6.70 -0.39 -1.75
N PRO A 69 -7.61 -0.98 -2.51
CA PRO A 69 -8.96 -1.19 -1.99
C PRO A 69 -8.92 -2.00 -0.69
N ALA A 70 -9.82 -1.68 0.23
CA ALA A 70 -9.89 -2.39 1.50
C ALA A 70 -10.06 -3.89 1.27
N GLY A 71 -9.33 -4.69 2.04
CA GLY A 71 -9.34 -6.13 1.90
C GLY A 71 -8.24 -6.68 0.99
N SER A 72 -7.56 -5.83 0.23
CA SER A 72 -6.53 -6.28 -0.71
C SER A 72 -5.37 -6.99 -0.01
N CYS A 73 -4.94 -6.46 1.13
CA CYS A 73 -3.80 -7.04 1.85
C CYS A 73 -4.09 -8.44 2.36
N ALA A 74 -5.32 -8.68 2.79
CA ALA A 74 -5.70 -10.03 3.22
C ALA A 74 -5.78 -10.98 2.03
N ARG A 75 -6.32 -10.51 0.91
CA ARG A 75 -6.51 -11.35 -0.27
C ARG A 75 -5.18 -11.78 -0.89
N VAL A 76 -4.18 -10.92 -0.90
CA VAL A 76 -2.88 -11.24 -1.50
C VAL A 76 -1.79 -11.44 -0.47
N GLU A 77 -2.15 -11.53 0.81
CA GLU A 77 -1.25 -11.89 1.90
C GLU A 77 -0.05 -10.95 2.04
N ILE A 78 -0.29 -9.66 1.93
CA ILE A 78 0.76 -8.67 2.15
C ILE A 78 0.88 -8.40 3.66
N ALA A 79 2.09 -8.48 4.19
CA ALA A 79 2.36 -8.28 5.60
C ALA A 79 3.74 -7.62 5.75
N PRO A 80 4.05 -7.06 6.93
CA PRO A 80 5.40 -6.56 7.18
C PRO A 80 6.43 -7.64 6.91
N GLY A 81 7.51 -7.28 6.24
CA GLY A 81 8.54 -8.23 5.81
C GLY A 81 8.33 -8.79 4.41
N THR A 82 7.15 -8.68 3.86
CA THR A 82 6.91 -9.08 2.47
C THR A 82 7.73 -8.20 1.54
N ARG A 83 8.35 -8.80 0.54
CA ARG A 83 9.07 -8.05 -0.47
C ARG A 83 8.20 -7.91 -1.70
N LEU A 84 8.07 -6.68 -2.16
CA LEU A 84 7.30 -6.36 -3.34
C LEU A 84 8.21 -5.92 -4.47
N SER A 85 7.88 -6.29 -5.68
CA SER A 85 8.58 -5.84 -6.88
C SER A 85 7.64 -4.97 -7.70
N PHE A 86 8.18 -3.90 -8.25
CA PHE A 86 7.41 -2.96 -9.04
C PHE A 86 7.94 -2.88 -10.45
N ILE A 87 7.04 -2.70 -11.40
CA ILE A 87 7.39 -2.43 -12.78
C ILE A 87 6.70 -1.14 -13.21
N ASP A 88 7.36 -0.43 -14.12
CA ASP A 88 6.79 0.78 -14.70
C ASP A 88 6.01 0.45 -15.97
#